data_f40819988be85008278710508d9d9976
#
_entry.id   f40819988be85008278710508d9d9976
#
_cell.length_a   1.000
_cell.length_b   1.000
_cell.length_c   1.000
_cell.angle_alpha   90.00
_cell.angle_beta   90.00
_cell.angle_gamma   90.00
#
_symmetry.space_group_name_H-M   'P 1'
#
loop_
_entity.id
_entity.type
_entity.pdbx_description
1 polymer ?
#
loop_
_entity_poly.entity_id
_entity_poly.type
_entity_poly.pdbx_seq_one_letter_code
_entity_poly.pdbx_strand_id
1 'polypeptide(L)'
;AGQGSVALGVQSNSSADLSLAIGTKSQATAFGGVALGTGAKATLLNSVALGTASKTDKEGQAYVQREIMGVTYTWAGGQTTDAGDVVSVGSKGYERQIINVSPGDISATSTDAINGSQLYGVLSAIERIRYFSVKSEEGKTDGTKNWNNDGAKATNSIAIGPNAATSTGATGSVSLGYNANVLGENSVAVGQNATVTSGTVGAVALGSNANSRGTGSIAIGLNTENNYNYSVVVGAHSRAN
;
A
#
# COMPACT_ATOMS: atom_id res chain seq x y z
N ALA A 1 -3.17 -43.14 -20.45
CA ALA A 1 -4.25 -42.30 -19.92
C ALA A 1 -4.49 -42.67 -18.45
N GLY A 2 -4.74 -41.70 -17.61
CA GLY A 2 -5.15 -41.92 -16.21
C GLY A 2 -6.56 -42.48 -16.10
N GLN A 3 -6.94 -42.97 -14.93
CA GLN A 3 -8.28 -43.47 -14.68
C GLN A 3 -9.30 -42.33 -14.73
N GLY A 4 -10.39 -42.49 -15.48
CA GLY A 4 -11.39 -41.45 -15.67
C GLY A 4 -10.92 -40.21 -16.44
N SER A 5 -9.79 -40.30 -17.17
CA SER A 5 -9.24 -39.20 -17.95
C SER A 5 -9.82 -39.11 -19.37
N VAL A 6 -9.81 -37.90 -19.95
CA VAL A 6 -10.25 -37.65 -21.32
C VAL A 6 -9.18 -36.90 -22.10
N ALA A 7 -8.81 -37.41 -23.27
CA ALA A 7 -7.93 -36.74 -24.22
C ALA A 7 -8.59 -36.62 -25.59
N LEU A 8 -8.77 -35.40 -26.07
CA LEU A 8 -9.42 -35.12 -27.37
C LEU A 8 -8.56 -34.15 -28.20
N GLY A 9 -8.02 -34.65 -29.30
CA GLY A 9 -7.19 -33.88 -30.22
C GLY A 9 -5.92 -34.62 -30.65
N VAL A 10 -5.31 -34.18 -31.75
CA VAL A 10 -4.07 -34.77 -32.26
C VAL A 10 -2.95 -34.60 -31.23
N GLN A 11 -2.33 -35.66 -30.78
CA GLN A 11 -1.26 -35.66 -29.77
C GLN A 11 -1.67 -35.06 -28.43
N SER A 12 -2.99 -35.03 -28.13
CA SER A 12 -3.45 -34.66 -26.77
C SER A 12 -3.04 -35.75 -25.77
N ASN A 13 -2.69 -35.33 -24.56
CA ASN A 13 -2.25 -36.24 -23.49
C ASN A 13 -2.95 -35.92 -22.17
N SER A 14 -3.70 -36.89 -21.65
CA SER A 14 -4.33 -36.84 -20.32
C SER A 14 -3.85 -38.05 -19.53
N SER A 15 -2.68 -37.92 -18.87
CA SER A 15 -1.99 -39.04 -18.27
C SER A 15 -2.26 -39.25 -16.78
N ALA A 16 -2.76 -38.24 -16.10
CA ALA A 16 -3.16 -38.30 -14.69
C ALA A 16 -4.64 -38.69 -14.56
N ASP A 17 -4.99 -39.22 -13.38
CA ASP A 17 -6.37 -39.56 -13.08
C ASP A 17 -7.29 -38.34 -13.02
N LEU A 18 -8.54 -38.51 -13.44
CA LEU A 18 -9.58 -37.45 -13.50
C LEU A 18 -9.18 -36.23 -14.32
N SER A 19 -8.17 -36.34 -15.19
CA SER A 19 -7.69 -35.19 -15.97
C SER A 19 -8.38 -35.06 -17.33
N LEU A 20 -8.39 -33.84 -17.89
CA LEU A 20 -9.04 -33.49 -19.15
C LEU A 20 -8.09 -32.71 -20.04
N ALA A 21 -7.77 -33.22 -21.23
CA ALA A 21 -6.95 -32.54 -22.23
C ALA A 21 -7.71 -32.44 -23.56
N ILE A 22 -8.13 -31.22 -23.95
CA ILE A 22 -8.83 -30.95 -25.21
C ILE A 22 -8.03 -29.94 -26.05
N GLY A 23 -7.66 -30.34 -27.24
CA GLY A 23 -6.90 -29.53 -28.21
C GLY A 23 -5.65 -30.25 -28.70
N THR A 24 -5.16 -29.87 -29.88
CA THR A 24 -3.94 -30.42 -30.43
C THR A 24 -2.76 -30.19 -29.50
N LYS A 25 -2.02 -31.22 -29.12
CA LYS A 25 -0.87 -31.17 -28.19
C LYS A 25 -1.21 -30.64 -26.79
N SER A 26 -2.48 -30.65 -26.39
CA SER A 26 -2.86 -30.32 -25.01
C SER A 26 -2.33 -31.39 -24.04
N GLN A 27 -1.99 -31.00 -22.82
CA GLN A 27 -1.39 -31.88 -21.82
C GLN A 27 -2.02 -31.63 -20.44
N ALA A 28 -2.65 -32.66 -19.87
CA ALA A 28 -3.14 -32.67 -18.50
C ALA A 28 -2.43 -33.81 -17.76
N THR A 29 -1.38 -33.47 -17.01
CA THR A 29 -0.44 -34.44 -16.44
C THR A 29 -0.49 -34.48 -14.91
N ALA A 30 -1.32 -33.66 -14.29
CA ALA A 30 -1.59 -33.67 -12.86
C ALA A 30 -3.03 -34.13 -12.59
N PHE A 31 -3.26 -34.72 -11.42
CA PHE A 31 -4.57 -35.20 -10.97
C PHE A 31 -5.60 -34.05 -11.00
N GLY A 32 -6.77 -34.33 -11.56
CA GLY A 32 -7.83 -33.32 -11.71
C GLY A 32 -7.48 -32.13 -12.64
N GLY A 33 -6.35 -32.18 -13.34
CA GLY A 33 -5.89 -31.11 -14.23
C GLY A 33 -6.77 -31.00 -15.47
N VAL A 34 -7.10 -29.77 -15.89
CA VAL A 34 -7.91 -29.47 -17.08
C VAL A 34 -7.09 -28.61 -18.04
N ALA A 35 -6.78 -29.11 -19.22
CA ALA A 35 -6.07 -28.40 -20.30
C ALA A 35 -6.99 -28.19 -21.50
N LEU A 36 -7.49 -26.98 -21.72
CA LEU A 36 -8.39 -26.63 -22.82
C LEU A 36 -7.72 -25.65 -23.77
N GLY A 37 -7.36 -26.13 -24.96
CA GLY A 37 -6.74 -25.34 -26.03
C GLY A 37 -5.52 -26.01 -26.62
N THR A 38 -5.16 -25.62 -27.83
CA THR A 38 -3.96 -26.13 -28.53
C THR A 38 -2.71 -25.84 -27.69
N GLY A 39 -1.95 -26.88 -27.34
CA GLY A 39 -0.75 -26.75 -26.55
C GLY A 39 -0.96 -26.26 -25.10
N ALA A 40 -2.19 -26.24 -24.60
CA ALA A 40 -2.48 -25.96 -23.20
C ALA A 40 -1.85 -27.02 -22.30
N LYS A 41 -1.32 -26.63 -21.12
CA LYS A 41 -0.63 -27.51 -20.19
C LYS A 41 -1.14 -27.32 -18.76
N ALA A 42 -1.86 -28.30 -18.23
CA ALA A 42 -2.27 -28.38 -16.83
C ALA A 42 -1.34 -29.37 -16.09
N THR A 43 -0.35 -28.84 -15.39
CA THR A 43 0.73 -29.60 -14.74
C THR A 43 0.68 -29.53 -13.22
N LEU A 44 -0.20 -28.72 -12.66
CA LEU A 44 -0.47 -28.63 -11.22
C LEU A 44 -1.80 -29.29 -10.87
N LEU A 45 -1.87 -29.85 -9.67
CA LEU A 45 -3.03 -30.53 -9.10
C LEU A 45 -4.29 -29.64 -9.20
N ASN A 46 -5.45 -30.21 -9.55
CA ASN A 46 -6.75 -29.51 -9.59
C ASN A 46 -6.74 -28.19 -10.37
N SER A 47 -5.84 -27.99 -11.32
CA SER A 47 -5.65 -26.71 -11.99
C SER A 47 -6.21 -26.69 -13.39
N VAL A 48 -6.57 -25.51 -13.87
CA VAL A 48 -7.15 -25.29 -15.20
C VAL A 48 -6.22 -24.43 -16.05
N ALA A 49 -5.76 -24.94 -17.20
CA ALA A 49 -5.11 -24.18 -18.25
C ALA A 49 -6.11 -23.90 -19.37
N LEU A 50 -6.59 -22.66 -19.49
CA LEU A 50 -7.65 -22.27 -20.40
C LEU A 50 -7.11 -21.39 -21.54
N GLY A 51 -7.21 -21.89 -22.76
CA GLY A 51 -6.77 -21.23 -23.98
C GLY A 51 -5.47 -21.78 -24.57
N THR A 52 -5.22 -21.47 -25.83
CA THR A 52 -4.02 -21.91 -26.56
C THR A 52 -2.76 -21.52 -25.80
N ALA A 53 -1.85 -22.48 -25.61
CA ALA A 53 -0.56 -22.33 -24.92
C ALA A 53 -0.62 -21.83 -23.48
N SER A 54 -1.80 -21.83 -22.85
CA SER A 54 -1.93 -21.53 -21.42
C SER A 54 -1.23 -22.61 -20.57
N LYS A 55 -0.65 -22.20 -19.43
CA LYS A 55 0.12 -23.11 -18.56
C LYS A 55 -0.19 -22.86 -17.11
N THR A 56 -0.32 -23.92 -16.33
CA THR A 56 -0.33 -23.87 -14.86
C THR A 56 1.07 -24.15 -14.35
N ASP A 57 2.00 -23.21 -14.56
CA ASP A 57 3.42 -23.33 -14.19
C ASP A 57 3.81 -22.48 -12.97
N LYS A 58 2.84 -21.83 -12.36
CA LYS A 58 2.98 -21.10 -11.11
C LYS A 58 2.00 -21.64 -10.10
N GLU A 59 2.50 -22.08 -8.96
CA GLU A 59 1.71 -22.62 -7.86
C GLU A 59 0.80 -21.55 -7.23
N GLY A 60 -0.36 -21.99 -6.75
CA GLY A 60 -1.23 -21.22 -5.90
C GLY A 60 -0.52 -20.83 -4.60
N GLN A 61 -0.84 -19.67 -4.08
CA GLN A 61 -0.25 -19.16 -2.83
C GLN A 61 -1.37 -18.81 -1.85
N ALA A 62 -1.19 -19.17 -0.59
CA ALA A 62 -2.10 -18.80 0.48
C ALA A 62 -1.91 -17.32 0.87
N TYR A 63 -2.64 -16.43 0.21
CA TYR A 63 -2.63 -15.01 0.53
C TYR A 63 -3.80 -14.65 1.44
N VAL A 64 -3.71 -14.99 2.72
CA VAL A 64 -4.74 -14.64 3.72
C VAL A 64 -4.51 -13.27 4.35
N GLN A 65 -3.25 -12.82 4.35
CA GLN A 65 -2.86 -11.50 4.85
C GLN A 65 -1.56 -11.02 4.21
N ARG A 66 -1.35 -9.71 4.23
CA ARG A 66 -0.08 -9.11 3.82
C ARG A 66 0.15 -7.79 4.54
N GLU A 67 1.39 -7.52 4.91
CA GLU A 67 1.82 -6.21 5.36
C GLU A 67 2.09 -5.30 4.16
N ILE A 68 1.44 -4.13 4.13
CA ILE A 68 1.66 -3.10 3.12
C ILE A 68 1.91 -1.79 3.88
N MET A 69 3.10 -1.20 3.73
CA MET A 69 3.51 0.06 4.39
C MET A 69 3.31 0.04 5.91
N GLY A 70 3.65 -1.07 6.56
CA GLY A 70 3.55 -1.23 8.02
C GLY A 70 2.14 -1.55 8.54
N VAL A 71 1.15 -1.67 7.66
CA VAL A 71 -0.22 -2.08 8.01
C VAL A 71 -0.49 -3.49 7.53
N THR A 72 -0.94 -4.36 8.41
CA THR A 72 -1.36 -5.72 8.05
C THR A 72 -2.79 -5.70 7.54
N TYR A 73 -2.97 -6.08 6.29
CA TYR A 73 -4.28 -6.30 5.66
C TYR A 73 -4.60 -7.78 5.66
N THR A 74 -5.83 -8.13 6.05
CA THR A 74 -6.37 -9.48 6.01
C THR A 74 -7.42 -9.55 4.92
N TRP A 75 -7.38 -10.62 4.11
CA TRP A 75 -8.30 -10.81 2.98
C TRP A 75 -9.20 -12.02 3.20
N ALA A 76 -10.39 -11.99 2.60
CA ALA A 76 -11.27 -13.14 2.53
C ALA A 76 -10.71 -14.19 1.56
N GLY A 77 -10.91 -15.46 1.87
CA GLY A 77 -10.40 -16.57 1.03
C GLY A 77 -8.87 -16.70 1.04
N GLY A 78 -8.32 -17.17 -0.05
CA GLY A 78 -6.86 -17.30 -0.24
C GLY A 78 -6.22 -18.44 0.56
N GLN A 79 -7.01 -19.32 1.16
CA GLN A 79 -6.53 -20.55 1.81
C GLN A 79 -6.44 -21.64 0.76
N THR A 80 -5.36 -21.68 -0.01
CA THR A 80 -5.05 -22.83 -0.85
C THR A 80 -4.31 -23.85 0.00
N THR A 81 -4.80 -25.06 0.04
CA THR A 81 -4.16 -26.15 0.77
C THR A 81 -3.13 -26.89 -0.06
N ASP A 82 -3.23 -26.81 -1.38
CA ASP A 82 -2.37 -27.49 -2.34
C ASP A 82 -1.69 -26.50 -3.28
N ALA A 83 -0.52 -26.86 -3.78
CA ALA A 83 0.23 -26.07 -4.77
C ALA A 83 -0.52 -25.87 -6.10
N GLY A 84 -1.60 -26.61 -6.31
CA GLY A 84 -2.52 -26.48 -7.42
C GLY A 84 -3.57 -25.38 -7.23
N ASP A 85 -4.83 -25.72 -7.55
CA ASP A 85 -6.02 -24.88 -7.39
C ASP A 85 -5.93 -23.52 -8.10
N VAL A 86 -5.29 -23.49 -9.26
CA VAL A 86 -5.14 -22.27 -10.07
C VAL A 86 -5.87 -22.37 -11.40
N VAL A 87 -6.41 -21.25 -11.88
CA VAL A 87 -6.89 -21.09 -13.24
C VAL A 87 -5.93 -20.18 -13.99
N SER A 88 -5.25 -20.70 -15.00
CA SER A 88 -4.37 -19.95 -15.87
C SER A 88 -5.04 -19.70 -17.22
N VAL A 89 -5.12 -18.43 -17.61
CA VAL A 89 -5.65 -18.01 -18.92
C VAL A 89 -4.53 -17.67 -19.92
N GLY A 90 -3.27 -17.96 -19.58
CA GLY A 90 -2.13 -17.64 -20.43
C GLY A 90 -0.83 -18.34 -20.00
N SER A 91 0.28 -17.76 -20.40
CA SER A 91 1.63 -18.10 -19.96
C SER A 91 2.49 -16.85 -19.98
N LYS A 92 3.67 -16.89 -19.35
CA LYS A 92 4.60 -15.75 -19.32
C LYS A 92 4.89 -15.24 -20.73
N GLY A 93 4.61 -13.95 -20.97
CA GLY A 93 4.73 -13.28 -22.27
C GLY A 93 3.55 -13.51 -23.22
N TYR A 94 2.51 -14.24 -22.78
CA TYR A 94 1.26 -14.51 -23.53
C TYR A 94 0.07 -14.43 -22.60
N GLU A 95 0.02 -13.38 -21.79
CA GLU A 95 -1.07 -13.09 -20.87
C GLU A 95 -2.34 -12.69 -21.65
N ARG A 96 -3.52 -12.93 -21.07
CA ARG A 96 -4.82 -12.56 -21.66
C ARG A 96 -5.62 -11.68 -20.73
N GLN A 97 -6.37 -10.78 -21.32
CA GLN A 97 -7.40 -10.03 -20.61
C GLN A 97 -8.61 -10.92 -20.38
N ILE A 98 -9.24 -10.79 -19.21
CA ILE A 98 -10.57 -11.32 -18.93
C ILE A 98 -11.55 -10.16 -19.12
N ILE A 99 -12.39 -10.24 -20.16
CA ILE A 99 -13.36 -9.21 -20.52
C ILE A 99 -14.78 -9.63 -20.15
N ASN A 100 -15.70 -8.68 -20.12
CA ASN A 100 -17.12 -8.90 -19.78
C ASN A 100 -17.32 -9.44 -18.35
N VAL A 101 -16.42 -9.06 -17.44
CA VAL A 101 -16.57 -9.36 -16.02
C VAL A 101 -17.58 -8.40 -15.42
N SER A 102 -18.64 -8.92 -14.82
CA SER A 102 -19.61 -8.15 -14.03
C SER A 102 -18.94 -7.53 -12.81
N PRO A 103 -19.42 -6.37 -12.31
CA PRO A 103 -19.00 -5.89 -11.01
C PRO A 103 -19.21 -6.94 -9.92
N GLY A 104 -18.17 -7.22 -9.13
CA GLY A 104 -18.25 -8.09 -7.96
C GLY A 104 -18.72 -7.35 -6.72
N ASP A 105 -19.12 -8.07 -5.69
CA ASP A 105 -19.39 -7.49 -4.37
C ASP A 105 -18.13 -6.89 -3.76
N ILE A 106 -18.26 -5.69 -3.17
CA ILE A 106 -17.17 -5.01 -2.46
C ILE A 106 -17.47 -5.04 -0.97
N SER A 107 -17.02 -6.09 -0.32
CA SER A 107 -17.17 -6.28 1.13
C SER A 107 -15.91 -6.94 1.73
N ALA A 108 -15.81 -6.91 3.05
CA ALA A 108 -14.67 -7.54 3.76
C ALA A 108 -14.63 -9.07 3.59
N THR A 109 -15.73 -9.69 3.17
CA THR A 109 -15.85 -11.14 3.01
C THR A 109 -15.99 -11.59 1.55
N SER A 110 -16.00 -10.66 0.60
CA SER A 110 -16.12 -10.96 -0.82
C SER A 110 -14.88 -11.67 -1.35
N THR A 111 -15.11 -12.64 -2.21
CA THR A 111 -14.10 -13.31 -3.03
C THR A 111 -14.36 -13.12 -4.52
N ASP A 112 -15.24 -12.20 -4.89
CA ASP A 112 -15.58 -11.91 -6.27
C ASP A 112 -14.45 -11.19 -7.00
N ALA A 113 -14.35 -11.41 -8.30
CA ALA A 113 -13.50 -10.59 -9.16
C ALA A 113 -14.08 -9.18 -9.30
N ILE A 114 -13.23 -8.17 -9.21
CA ILE A 114 -13.58 -6.77 -9.49
C ILE A 114 -13.25 -6.40 -10.93
N ASN A 115 -14.05 -5.53 -11.54
CA ASN A 115 -13.77 -5.02 -12.88
C ASN A 115 -13.19 -3.58 -12.85
N GLY A 116 -12.74 -3.11 -14.02
CA GLY A 116 -12.09 -1.81 -14.15
C GLY A 116 -12.97 -0.62 -13.73
N SER A 117 -14.31 -0.71 -13.85
CA SER A 117 -15.19 0.39 -13.45
C SER A 117 -15.26 0.56 -11.93
N GLN A 118 -15.14 -0.51 -11.17
CA GLN A 118 -15.06 -0.46 -9.71
C GLN A 118 -13.76 0.20 -9.26
N LEU A 119 -12.63 -0.16 -9.86
CA LEU A 119 -11.34 0.49 -9.60
C LEU A 119 -11.36 1.96 -10.01
N TYR A 120 -11.98 2.32 -11.15
CA TYR A 120 -12.17 3.71 -11.57
C TYR A 120 -12.94 4.54 -10.53
N GLY A 121 -13.96 3.94 -9.90
CA GLY A 121 -14.69 4.57 -8.80
C GLY A 121 -13.78 4.93 -7.61
N VAL A 122 -12.87 4.03 -7.22
CA VAL A 122 -11.87 4.28 -6.17
C VAL A 122 -10.89 5.39 -6.57
N LEU A 123 -10.35 5.35 -7.79
CA LEU A 123 -9.46 6.40 -8.31
C LEU A 123 -10.14 7.76 -8.31
N SER A 124 -11.40 7.84 -8.76
CA SER A 124 -12.17 9.09 -8.75
C SER A 124 -12.43 9.62 -7.34
N ALA A 125 -12.57 8.75 -6.34
CA ALA A 125 -12.68 9.16 -4.94
C ALA A 125 -11.37 9.76 -4.42
N ILE A 126 -10.22 9.20 -4.80
CA ILE A 126 -8.88 9.73 -4.45
C ILE A 126 -8.66 11.09 -5.10
N GLU A 127 -9.07 11.30 -6.36
CA GLU A 127 -8.97 12.59 -7.05
C GLU A 127 -9.79 13.72 -6.38
N ARG A 128 -10.77 13.37 -5.53
CA ARG A 128 -11.53 14.35 -4.74
C ARG A 128 -10.77 14.93 -3.55
N ILE A 129 -9.63 14.36 -3.18
CA ILE A 129 -8.71 14.96 -2.21
C ILE A 129 -8.03 16.15 -2.89
N ARG A 130 -8.74 17.29 -2.94
CA ARG A 130 -8.28 18.52 -3.58
C ARG A 130 -7.61 19.42 -2.56
N TYR A 131 -6.71 20.30 -3.05
CA TYR A 131 -6.01 21.30 -2.24
C TYR A 131 -5.09 20.75 -1.15
N PHE A 132 -4.82 19.44 -1.15
CA PHE A 132 -3.79 18.81 -0.34
C PHE A 132 -2.72 18.28 -1.28
N SER A 133 -1.58 18.97 -1.34
CA SER A 133 -0.48 18.61 -2.23
C SER A 133 0.85 18.87 -1.53
N VAL A 134 1.75 17.89 -1.58
CA VAL A 134 3.14 18.05 -1.14
C VAL A 134 4.03 17.69 -2.32
N LYS A 135 4.81 18.65 -2.83
CA LYS A 135 5.87 18.38 -3.79
C LYS A 135 7.19 18.24 -3.05
N SER A 136 7.84 17.11 -3.20
CA SER A 136 9.19 16.85 -2.70
C SER A 136 10.10 16.43 -3.85
N GLU A 137 11.28 17.00 -3.90
CA GLU A 137 12.37 16.55 -4.80
C GLU A 137 13.27 15.51 -4.09
N GLU A 138 13.10 15.35 -2.80
CA GLU A 138 13.78 14.31 -2.03
C GLU A 138 13.17 12.95 -2.39
N GLY A 139 13.99 12.07 -2.95
CA GLY A 139 13.63 10.68 -3.17
C GLY A 139 13.50 9.93 -1.84
N LYS A 140 12.96 8.71 -1.91
CA LYS A 140 13.00 7.76 -0.79
C LYS A 140 14.48 7.41 -0.53
N THR A 141 15.13 8.18 0.34
CA THR A 141 16.43 7.85 0.89
C THR A 141 16.25 7.36 2.31
N ASP A 142 17.12 6.42 2.76
CA ASP A 142 17.14 6.01 4.15
C ASP A 142 17.34 7.23 5.04
N GLY A 143 16.36 7.49 5.92
CA GLY A 143 16.37 8.61 6.85
C GLY A 143 15.46 9.78 6.51
N THR A 144 14.83 9.83 5.32
CA THR A 144 13.79 10.83 5.02
C THR A 144 12.55 10.53 5.86
N LYS A 145 12.35 11.32 6.92
CA LYS A 145 11.17 11.18 7.79
C LYS A 145 9.91 11.56 7.01
N ASN A 146 8.80 10.93 7.36
CA ASN A 146 7.47 11.17 6.77
C ASN A 146 7.33 10.80 5.27
N TRP A 147 8.31 10.11 4.67
CA TRP A 147 8.15 9.59 3.31
C TRP A 147 6.99 8.57 3.20
N ASN A 148 6.86 7.71 4.20
CA ASN A 148 5.80 6.70 4.31
C ASN A 148 4.56 7.19 5.07
N ASN A 149 4.38 8.51 5.26
CA ASN A 149 3.38 9.10 6.16
C ASN A 149 3.55 8.66 7.63
N ASP A 150 4.79 8.48 8.06
CA ASP A 150 5.18 7.97 9.37
C ASP A 150 5.80 9.04 10.29
N GLY A 151 5.72 10.30 9.89
CA GLY A 151 6.20 11.44 10.66
C GLY A 151 5.36 11.75 11.91
N ALA A 152 4.07 11.46 11.89
CA ALA A 152 3.19 11.62 13.05
C ALA A 152 3.32 10.43 13.99
N LYS A 153 4.22 10.52 14.99
CA LYS A 153 4.53 9.42 15.94
C LYS A 153 3.76 9.48 17.24
N ALA A 154 3.15 10.62 17.57
CA ALA A 154 2.35 10.79 18.78
C ALA A 154 0.87 10.56 18.50
N THR A 155 0.13 10.16 19.54
CA THR A 155 -1.34 10.05 19.49
C THR A 155 -1.98 11.40 19.15
N ASN A 156 -2.98 11.40 18.25
CA ASN A 156 -3.71 12.60 17.81
C ASN A 156 -2.82 13.71 17.23
N SER A 157 -1.67 13.36 16.63
CA SER A 157 -0.75 14.33 16.04
C SER A 157 -0.84 14.38 14.51
N ILE A 158 -0.38 15.47 13.93
CA ILE A 158 -0.33 15.70 12.49
C ILE A 158 1.10 16.05 12.09
N ALA A 159 1.62 15.40 11.04
CA ALA A 159 2.89 15.74 10.40
C ALA A 159 2.71 15.81 8.88
N ILE A 160 2.90 16.99 8.29
CA ILE A 160 2.73 17.22 6.85
C ILE A 160 3.98 17.90 6.28
N GLY A 161 4.56 17.28 5.27
CA GLY A 161 5.75 17.77 4.57
C GLY A 161 6.94 16.82 4.68
N PRO A 162 7.91 16.94 3.76
CA PRO A 162 9.14 16.15 3.83
C PRO A 162 9.88 16.40 5.15
N ASN A 163 10.29 15.34 5.81
CA ASN A 163 10.93 15.37 7.13
C ASN A 163 10.11 16.01 8.27
N ALA A 164 8.84 16.38 8.04
CA ALA A 164 7.97 16.83 9.13
C ALA A 164 7.78 15.72 10.16
N ALA A 165 7.89 16.02 11.44
CA ALA A 165 7.79 15.01 12.48
C ALA A 165 7.17 15.52 13.78
N THR A 166 6.42 14.64 14.46
CA THR A 166 6.09 14.75 15.88
C THR A 166 6.74 13.59 16.62
N SER A 167 7.31 13.84 17.81
CA SER A 167 7.88 12.78 18.64
C SER A 167 6.76 11.97 19.31
N THR A 168 7.09 10.77 19.82
CA THR A 168 6.13 9.90 20.53
C THR A 168 5.46 10.56 21.74
N GLY A 169 6.12 11.54 22.38
CA GLY A 169 5.58 12.32 23.51
C GLY A 169 4.82 13.59 23.11
N ALA A 170 4.75 13.94 21.83
CA ALA A 170 4.12 15.17 21.34
C ALA A 170 2.62 14.95 21.04
N THR A 171 1.86 14.41 21.99
CA THR A 171 0.42 14.16 21.85
C THR A 171 -0.34 15.43 21.49
N GLY A 172 -1.29 15.35 20.58
CA GLY A 172 -2.14 16.47 20.16
C GLY A 172 -1.42 17.57 19.38
N SER A 173 -0.23 17.31 18.82
CA SER A 173 0.63 18.32 18.19
C SER A 173 0.56 18.34 16.68
N VAL A 174 0.93 19.48 16.10
CA VAL A 174 0.94 19.71 14.66
C VAL A 174 2.33 20.13 14.18
N SER A 175 2.87 19.42 13.19
CA SER A 175 4.11 19.73 12.49
C SER A 175 3.83 19.90 10.99
N LEU A 176 4.02 21.09 10.45
CA LEU A 176 3.71 21.40 9.06
C LEU A 176 4.86 22.16 8.39
N GLY A 177 5.47 21.56 7.37
CA GLY A 177 6.53 22.14 6.58
C GLY A 177 7.75 21.23 6.44
N TYR A 178 8.68 21.62 5.57
CA TYR A 178 9.95 20.91 5.39
C TYR A 178 10.78 20.95 6.69
N ASN A 179 11.17 19.79 7.21
CA ASN A 179 11.90 19.64 8.48
C ASN A 179 11.21 20.27 9.71
N ALA A 180 9.91 20.57 9.66
CA ALA A 180 9.19 21.01 10.86
C ALA A 180 9.20 19.88 11.91
N ASN A 181 9.45 20.22 13.19
CA ASN A 181 9.62 19.21 14.22
C ASN A 181 9.00 19.63 15.56
N VAL A 182 8.09 18.80 16.08
CA VAL A 182 7.46 19.03 17.39
C VAL A 182 7.83 17.92 18.35
N LEU A 183 8.47 18.29 19.45
CA LEU A 183 8.86 17.38 20.52
C LEU A 183 8.04 17.59 21.80
N GLY A 184 7.25 18.68 21.86
CA GLY A 184 6.41 19.05 23.00
C GLY A 184 4.95 18.69 22.79
N GLU A 185 4.22 18.45 23.89
CA GLU A 185 2.80 18.09 23.90
C GLU A 185 1.89 19.29 23.57
N ASN A 186 0.75 19.06 22.88
CA ASN A 186 -0.24 20.08 22.52
C ASN A 186 0.36 21.31 21.83
N SER A 187 1.38 21.11 21.01
CA SER A 187 2.22 22.17 20.43
C SER A 187 2.14 22.23 18.92
N VAL A 188 2.50 23.37 18.37
CA VAL A 188 2.39 23.62 16.91
C VAL A 188 3.72 24.15 16.36
N ALA A 189 4.24 23.51 15.32
CA ALA A 189 5.35 24.02 14.50
C ALA A 189 4.91 24.13 13.03
N VAL A 190 4.93 25.32 12.48
CA VAL A 190 4.57 25.58 11.08
C VAL A 190 5.64 26.42 10.39
N GLY A 191 6.25 25.86 9.36
CA GLY A 191 7.30 26.51 8.57
C GLY A 191 8.50 25.60 8.35
N GLN A 192 9.39 25.99 7.42
CA GLN A 192 10.63 25.27 7.19
C GLN A 192 11.49 25.32 8.46
N ASN A 193 11.95 24.16 8.94
CA ASN A 193 12.77 24.01 10.16
C ASN A 193 12.13 24.62 11.42
N ALA A 194 10.83 24.89 11.44
CA ALA A 194 10.15 25.33 12.64
C ALA A 194 10.23 24.24 13.71
N THR A 195 10.57 24.59 14.95
CA THR A 195 10.86 23.61 16.01
C THR A 195 10.20 23.98 17.34
N VAL A 196 9.57 23.00 17.97
CA VAL A 196 9.19 23.06 19.38
C VAL A 196 10.00 22.00 20.12
N THR A 197 10.69 22.40 21.20
CA THR A 197 11.60 21.52 21.93
C THR A 197 10.89 20.54 22.86
N SER A 198 11.62 19.49 23.27
CA SER A 198 11.13 18.48 24.21
C SER A 198 10.86 19.09 25.60
N GLY A 199 9.84 18.54 26.28
CA GLY A 199 9.45 18.98 27.61
C GLY A 199 8.60 20.25 27.65
N THR A 200 8.26 20.83 26.50
CA THR A 200 7.31 21.95 26.41
C THR A 200 5.88 21.45 26.28
N VAL A 201 4.92 22.24 26.74
CA VAL A 201 3.48 22.01 26.56
C VAL A 201 2.84 23.27 26.05
N GLY A 202 1.97 23.15 25.01
CA GLY A 202 1.20 24.28 24.48
C GLY A 202 2.03 25.35 23.78
N ALA A 203 3.21 25.00 23.24
CA ALA A 203 4.10 25.96 22.60
C ALA A 203 3.79 26.12 21.10
N VAL A 204 4.06 27.30 20.55
CA VAL A 204 3.86 27.61 19.12
C VAL A 204 5.13 28.15 18.49
N ALA A 205 5.57 27.55 17.39
CA ALA A 205 6.64 28.01 16.51
C ALA A 205 6.07 28.23 15.10
N LEU A 206 5.95 29.46 14.64
CA LEU A 206 5.37 29.81 13.33
C LEU A 206 6.34 30.67 12.52
N GLY A 207 6.87 30.12 11.45
CA GLY A 207 7.80 30.78 10.55
C GLY A 207 9.01 29.92 10.23
N SER A 208 9.77 30.31 9.19
CA SER A 208 11.01 29.60 8.85
C SER A 208 12.05 29.76 9.98
N ASN A 209 12.61 28.63 10.44
CA ASN A 209 13.52 28.54 11.57
C ASN A 209 12.97 29.15 12.88
N ALA A 210 11.66 29.25 13.05
CA ALA A 210 11.07 29.65 14.33
C ALA A 210 11.32 28.56 15.37
N ASN A 211 11.73 28.94 16.59
CA ASN A 211 12.05 28.01 17.65
C ASN A 211 11.40 28.41 18.97
N SER A 212 10.54 27.53 19.49
CA SER A 212 9.84 27.73 20.75
C SER A 212 10.33 26.69 21.77
N ARG A 213 10.96 27.14 22.87
CA ARG A 213 11.62 26.31 23.88
C ARG A 213 10.98 26.35 25.26
N GLY A 214 10.09 27.31 25.50
CA GLY A 214 9.37 27.43 26.76
C GLY A 214 7.97 26.80 26.70
N THR A 215 7.49 26.29 27.84
CA THR A 215 6.07 25.88 27.99
C THR A 215 5.16 27.07 27.79
N GLY A 216 4.11 26.92 26.97
CA GLY A 216 3.17 27.98 26.64
C GLY A 216 3.81 29.15 25.89
N SER A 217 5.00 28.99 25.34
CA SER A 217 5.69 30.05 24.62
C SER A 217 5.25 30.16 23.18
N ILE A 218 5.28 31.36 22.62
CA ILE A 218 4.93 31.65 21.23
C ILE A 218 6.11 32.33 20.54
N ALA A 219 6.60 31.73 19.45
CA ALA A 219 7.65 32.28 18.59
C ALA A 219 7.09 32.43 17.16
N ILE A 220 6.88 33.66 16.69
CA ILE A 220 6.33 33.94 15.37
C ILE A 220 7.27 34.84 14.57
N GLY A 221 7.73 34.34 13.42
CA GLY A 221 8.57 35.09 12.47
C GLY A 221 9.75 34.29 11.96
N LEU A 222 10.47 34.85 10.99
CA LEU A 222 11.69 34.27 10.45
C LEU A 222 12.81 34.30 11.50
N ASN A 223 13.47 33.15 11.75
CA ASN A 223 14.57 33.04 12.72
C ASN A 223 14.23 33.57 14.12
N THR A 224 12.97 33.41 14.54
CA THR A 224 12.51 33.84 15.87
C THR A 224 12.85 32.77 16.89
N GLU A 225 13.31 33.19 18.07
CA GLU A 225 13.65 32.28 19.17
C GLU A 225 13.00 32.72 20.48
N ASN A 226 12.31 31.83 21.16
CA ASN A 226 11.67 32.09 22.46
C ASN A 226 12.07 31.01 23.47
N ASN A 227 12.89 31.40 24.46
CA ASN A 227 13.45 30.50 25.46
C ASN A 227 12.69 30.52 26.81
N TYR A 228 11.72 31.42 26.99
CA TYR A 228 11.01 31.57 28.25
C TYR A 228 9.61 30.98 28.22
N ASN A 229 9.18 30.46 29.36
CA ASN A 229 7.83 29.99 29.57
C ASN A 229 6.82 31.15 29.52
N TYR A 230 5.63 30.89 28.97
CA TYR A 230 4.50 31.83 28.94
C TYR A 230 4.83 33.19 28.33
N SER A 231 5.78 33.24 27.43
CA SER A 231 6.22 34.46 26.76
C SER A 231 5.85 34.47 25.29
N VAL A 232 5.80 35.65 24.70
CA VAL A 232 5.48 35.84 23.29
C VAL A 232 6.59 36.64 22.62
N VAL A 233 7.12 36.10 21.53
CA VAL A 233 8.10 36.77 20.66
C VAL A 233 7.54 36.80 19.24
N VAL A 234 7.36 37.98 18.71
CA VAL A 234 6.86 38.20 17.34
C VAL A 234 7.80 39.13 16.59
N GLY A 235 8.18 38.75 15.38
CA GLY A 235 9.01 39.53 14.51
C GLY A 235 10.20 38.73 13.95
N ALA A 236 10.67 39.12 12.77
CA ALA A 236 11.86 38.51 12.19
C ALA A 236 13.10 38.75 13.04
N HIS A 237 13.93 37.70 13.24
CA HIS A 237 15.19 37.75 14.01
C HIS A 237 15.01 38.18 15.47
N SER A 238 13.78 38.14 15.99
CA SER A 238 13.48 38.53 17.38
C SER A 238 13.82 37.39 18.35
N ARG A 239 14.31 37.72 19.53
CA ARG A 239 14.69 36.78 20.59
C ARG A 239 14.21 37.20 21.94
N ALA A 240 13.80 36.24 22.75
CA ALA A 240 13.76 36.33 24.19
C ALA A 240 14.80 35.35 24.76
N ASN A 241 15.88 35.87 25.34
CA ASN A 241 17.02 35.14 25.92
C ASN A 241 17.08 35.35 27.42
#